data_6b022812de63e7310c856d583e1a6e93
#
_entry.id   6b022812de63e7310c856d583e1a6e93
#
_cell.length_a   1.000
_cell.length_b   1.000
_cell.length_c   1.000
_cell.angle_alpha   90.00
_cell.angle_beta   90.00
_cell.angle_gamma   90.00
#
_symmetry.space_group_name_H-M   'P 1'
#
loop_
_entity.id
_entity.type
_entity.pdbx_description
1 polymer ?
#
loop_
_entity_poly.entity_id
_entity_poly.type
_entity_poly.pdbx_seq_one_letter_code
_entity_poly.pdbx_strand_id
1 'polypeptide(L)'
;MSEVRRPERSGGPDRPIGDLHPDYPLPDVDHPVTRPFWDGCRERRLRVQRDRETGSFHWPPKPSTWKGGRLEWVDAKGTGTVYTWVLGREPFLPAFKDLLPLAMVVVELDEGPRLVGHMVGCTPDEVAIGRRVRVVFKPLTERVVLPVWELVR
;
A
#
# COMPACT_ATOMS: atom_id res chain seq x y z
N MET A 1 19.36 29.16 11.51
CA MET A 1 18.59 27.98 11.03
C MET A 1 17.55 27.64 12.09
N SER A 2 16.33 28.00 11.86
CA SER A 2 15.23 27.70 12.78
C SER A 2 14.82 26.24 12.59
N GLU A 3 15.02 25.47 13.62
CA GLU A 3 14.53 24.10 13.73
C GLU A 3 13.00 24.14 13.71
N VAL A 4 12.41 23.66 12.61
CA VAL A 4 10.96 23.49 12.52
C VAL A 4 10.59 22.36 13.47
N ARG A 5 10.15 22.72 14.67
CA ARG A 5 9.54 21.77 15.62
C ARG A 5 8.31 21.16 14.95
N ARG A 6 8.39 19.88 14.58
CA ARG A 6 7.21 19.11 14.23
C ARG A 6 6.28 19.03 15.46
N PRO A 7 4.97 19.22 15.29
CA PRO A 7 4.04 19.06 16.41
C PRO A 7 4.14 17.64 16.97
N GLU A 8 4.27 17.56 18.30
CA GLU A 8 4.18 16.30 19.03
C GLU A 8 2.84 15.65 18.67
N ARG A 9 2.88 14.44 18.13
CA ARG A 9 1.68 13.64 17.87
C ARG A 9 1.13 13.19 19.23
N SER A 10 0.28 14.03 19.81
CA SER A 10 -0.47 13.72 21.05
C SER A 10 -1.41 12.55 20.81
N GLY A 11 -1.50 11.64 21.75
CA GLY A 11 -2.19 10.34 21.77
C GLY A 11 -3.60 10.29 21.18
N GLY A 12 -3.70 10.40 19.87
CA GLY A 12 -4.91 10.20 19.07
C GLY A 12 -4.90 8.84 18.36
N PRO A 13 -5.91 8.59 17.49
CA PRO A 13 -6.08 7.33 16.76
C PRO A 13 -4.92 6.98 15.79
N ASP A 14 -3.96 7.88 15.62
CA ASP A 14 -2.75 7.65 14.81
C ASP A 14 -1.55 7.16 15.65
N ARG A 15 -1.79 6.67 16.85
CA ARG A 15 -0.72 6.11 17.68
C ARG A 15 -0.12 4.87 16.99
N PRO A 16 1.22 4.79 16.87
CA PRO A 16 1.89 3.61 16.33
C PRO A 16 1.54 2.33 17.09
N ILE A 17 1.39 1.24 16.36
CA ILE A 17 1.19 -0.09 16.89
C ILE A 17 2.54 -0.83 16.88
N GLY A 18 2.92 -1.41 18.02
CA GLY A 18 4.18 -2.15 18.16
C GLY A 18 5.40 -1.26 18.02
N ASP A 19 6.44 -1.76 17.37
CA ASP A 19 7.75 -1.12 17.22
C ASP A 19 7.84 -0.18 16.01
N LEU A 20 6.72 0.34 15.53
CA LEU A 20 6.73 1.28 14.40
C LEU A 20 7.49 2.55 14.79
N HIS A 21 8.47 2.92 13.94
CA HIS A 21 9.25 4.12 14.17
C HIS A 21 8.34 5.36 14.25
N PRO A 22 8.55 6.27 15.23
CA PRO A 22 7.67 7.43 15.44
C PRO A 22 7.53 8.35 14.20
N ASP A 23 8.59 8.45 13.40
CA ASP A 23 8.62 9.26 12.18
C ASP A 23 8.26 8.49 10.93
N TYR A 24 7.69 7.29 11.04
CA TYR A 24 7.22 6.54 9.87
C TYR A 24 6.18 7.37 9.12
N PRO A 25 6.35 7.61 7.80
CA PRO A 25 5.40 8.41 7.04
C PRO A 25 4.07 7.66 6.90
N LEU A 26 3.02 8.25 7.42
CA LEU A 26 1.67 7.69 7.32
C LEU A 26 0.94 8.30 6.12
N PRO A 27 0.15 7.50 5.39
CA PRO A 27 -0.71 8.02 4.34
C PRO A 27 -1.86 8.88 4.89
N ASP A 28 -2.37 9.81 4.09
CA ASP A 28 -3.64 10.49 4.35
C ASP A 28 -4.79 9.54 4.02
N VAL A 29 -5.36 8.92 5.06
CA VAL A 29 -6.45 7.95 4.93
C VAL A 29 -7.83 8.63 4.82
N ASP A 30 -7.92 9.94 4.99
CA ASP A 30 -9.17 10.70 4.98
C ASP A 30 -9.42 11.41 3.65
N HIS A 31 -8.43 11.43 2.75
CA HIS A 31 -8.60 12.08 1.45
C HIS A 31 -9.77 11.45 0.67
N PRO A 32 -10.76 12.23 0.21
CA PRO A 32 -12.02 11.71 -0.34
C PRO A 32 -11.86 10.70 -1.48
N VAL A 33 -10.88 10.89 -2.35
CA VAL A 33 -10.65 10.03 -3.52
C VAL A 33 -10.09 8.67 -3.11
N THR A 34 -9.24 8.62 -2.06
CA THR A 34 -8.55 7.38 -1.65
C THR A 34 -9.13 6.72 -0.40
N ARG A 35 -10.00 7.42 0.31
CA ARG A 35 -10.62 6.92 1.54
C ARG A 35 -11.24 5.52 1.40
N PRO A 36 -12.01 5.20 0.34
CA PRO A 36 -12.58 3.86 0.21
C PRO A 36 -11.52 2.74 0.12
N PHE A 37 -10.36 3.04 -0.47
CA PHE A 37 -9.22 2.11 -0.49
C PHE A 37 -8.70 1.84 0.94
N TRP A 38 -8.48 2.90 1.73
CA TRP A 38 -7.99 2.77 3.10
C TRP A 38 -9.01 2.13 4.04
N ASP A 39 -10.29 2.42 3.85
CA ASP A 39 -11.38 1.74 4.55
C ASP A 39 -11.37 0.24 4.24
N GLY A 40 -11.17 -0.13 2.97
CA GLY A 40 -10.99 -1.52 2.57
C GLY A 40 -9.81 -2.18 3.25
N CYS A 41 -8.66 -1.52 3.32
CA CYS A 41 -7.48 -2.06 4.02
C CYS A 41 -7.76 -2.36 5.50
N ARG A 42 -8.51 -1.50 6.19
CA ARG A 42 -8.96 -1.75 7.58
C ARG A 42 -9.88 -2.97 7.70
N GLU A 43 -10.69 -3.20 6.68
CA GLU A 43 -11.59 -4.36 6.59
C GLU A 43 -10.90 -5.62 6.05
N ARG A 44 -9.59 -5.57 5.79
CA ARG A 44 -8.82 -6.65 5.15
C ARG A 44 -9.28 -6.97 3.73
N ARG A 45 -9.66 -5.94 2.98
CA ARG A 45 -10.11 -6.02 1.60
C ARG A 45 -9.32 -5.08 0.73
N LEU A 46 -8.74 -5.59 -0.34
CA LEU A 46 -8.07 -4.77 -1.34
C LEU A 46 -9.12 -4.23 -2.31
N ARG A 47 -9.43 -2.94 -2.20
CA ARG A 47 -10.40 -2.29 -3.09
C ARG A 47 -9.69 -1.54 -4.20
N VAL A 48 -10.20 -1.70 -5.41
CA VAL A 48 -9.77 -0.97 -6.60
C VAL A 48 -10.98 -0.37 -7.31
N GLN A 49 -10.74 0.55 -8.22
CA GLN A 49 -11.81 1.15 -8.99
C GLN A 49 -12.06 0.35 -10.28
N ARG A 50 -13.32 0.25 -10.67
CA ARG A 50 -13.76 -0.33 -11.93
C ARG A 50 -14.66 0.65 -12.66
N ASP A 51 -14.42 0.82 -13.95
CA ASP A 51 -15.32 1.57 -14.84
C ASP A 51 -16.61 0.77 -15.05
N ARG A 52 -17.74 1.37 -14.72
CA ARG A 52 -19.06 0.73 -14.85
C ARG A 52 -19.47 0.42 -16.27
N GLU A 53 -18.98 1.19 -17.23
CA GLU A 53 -19.35 1.04 -18.65
C GLU A 53 -18.49 -0.01 -19.34
N THR A 54 -17.18 0.04 -19.10
CA THR A 54 -16.21 -0.82 -19.80
C THR A 54 -15.82 -2.05 -19.00
N GLY A 55 -16.06 -2.07 -17.68
CA GLY A 55 -15.57 -3.11 -16.79
C GLY A 55 -14.08 -3.05 -16.48
N SER A 56 -13.36 -2.06 -17.04
CA SER A 56 -11.92 -1.93 -16.86
C SER A 56 -11.57 -1.50 -15.44
N PHE A 57 -10.54 -2.13 -14.85
CA PHE A 57 -10.02 -1.78 -13.54
C PHE A 57 -8.99 -0.67 -13.63
N HIS A 58 -8.95 0.19 -12.63
CA HIS A 58 -8.08 1.36 -12.58
C HIS A 58 -7.31 1.47 -11.27
N TRP A 59 -6.07 1.89 -11.40
CA TRP A 59 -5.19 2.31 -10.33
C TRP A 59 -4.18 3.35 -10.86
N PRO A 60 -3.81 4.39 -10.15
CA PRO A 60 -4.28 4.77 -8.79
C PRO A 60 -5.71 5.33 -8.80
N PRO A 61 -6.32 5.50 -7.61
CA PRO A 61 -7.67 6.07 -7.48
C PRO A 61 -7.79 7.46 -8.08
N LYS A 62 -8.92 7.72 -8.73
CA LYS A 62 -9.25 9.00 -9.35
C LYS A 62 -10.75 9.30 -9.21
N PRO A 63 -11.17 10.58 -9.31
CA PRO A 63 -12.58 10.94 -9.13
C PRO A 63 -13.51 10.39 -10.22
N SER A 64 -13.00 10.30 -11.46
CA SER A 64 -13.76 9.81 -12.62
C SER A 64 -12.80 9.32 -13.69
N THR A 65 -13.32 8.67 -14.73
CA THR A 65 -12.52 8.45 -15.94
C THR A 65 -12.26 9.77 -16.65
N TRP A 66 -11.23 9.83 -17.49
CA TRP A 66 -10.93 11.05 -18.26
C TRP A 66 -12.04 11.46 -19.25
N LYS A 67 -12.94 10.54 -19.59
CA LYS A 67 -14.16 10.78 -20.38
C LYS A 67 -15.37 11.14 -19.52
N GLY A 68 -15.20 11.37 -18.19
CA GLY A 68 -16.31 11.63 -17.28
C GLY A 68 -17.11 10.39 -16.88
N GLY A 69 -16.62 9.19 -17.20
CA GLY A 69 -17.26 7.93 -16.84
C GLY A 69 -17.32 7.69 -15.32
N ARG A 70 -18.24 6.82 -14.91
CA ARG A 70 -18.47 6.48 -13.51
C ARG A 70 -17.56 5.35 -13.07
N LEU A 71 -16.82 5.59 -12.00
CA LEU A 71 -16.02 4.59 -11.32
C LEU A 71 -16.76 4.08 -10.09
N GLU A 72 -16.66 2.78 -9.86
CA GLU A 72 -17.15 2.13 -8.65
C GLU A 72 -15.99 1.45 -7.92
N TRP A 73 -16.09 1.35 -6.61
CA TRP A 73 -15.14 0.58 -5.81
C TRP A 73 -15.58 -0.87 -5.72
N VAL A 74 -14.66 -1.77 -6.00
CA VAL A 74 -14.89 -3.22 -5.95
C VAL A 74 -13.77 -3.91 -5.20
N ASP A 75 -14.08 -5.03 -4.56
CA ASP A 75 -13.05 -5.85 -3.92
C ASP A 75 -12.28 -6.63 -4.99
N ALA A 76 -10.96 -6.47 -5.02
CA ALA A 76 -10.07 -7.30 -5.81
C ALA A 76 -9.80 -8.62 -5.08
N LYS A 77 -9.36 -9.64 -5.82
CA LYS A 77 -8.98 -10.94 -5.24
C LYS A 77 -7.82 -10.83 -4.26
N GLY A 78 -7.01 -9.79 -4.38
CA GLY A 78 -5.84 -9.59 -3.56
C GLY A 78 -4.65 -10.47 -3.94
N THR A 79 -4.69 -11.08 -5.12
CA THR A 79 -3.62 -11.89 -5.70
C THR A 79 -3.08 -11.26 -6.97
N GLY A 80 -1.84 -11.52 -7.27
CA GLY A 80 -1.18 -10.99 -8.45
C GLY A 80 0.19 -11.60 -8.68
N THR A 81 0.93 -10.97 -9.55
CA THR A 81 2.27 -11.41 -9.97
C THR A 81 3.25 -10.25 -9.83
N VAL A 82 4.44 -10.51 -9.37
CA VAL A 82 5.52 -9.52 -9.35
C VAL A 82 5.84 -9.11 -10.79
N TYR A 83 5.53 -7.87 -11.13
CA TYR A 83 5.81 -7.27 -12.42
C TYR A 83 7.26 -6.77 -12.50
N THR A 84 7.68 -6.06 -11.47
CA THR A 84 9.06 -5.59 -11.28
C THR A 84 9.33 -5.37 -9.80
N TRP A 85 10.61 -5.24 -9.44
CA TRP A 85 10.98 -5.00 -8.06
C TRP A 85 12.33 -4.32 -7.95
N VAL A 86 12.60 -3.74 -6.78
CA VAL A 86 13.88 -3.13 -6.44
C VAL A 86 14.19 -3.43 -4.97
N LEU A 87 15.48 -3.61 -4.69
CA LEU A 87 15.97 -3.82 -3.32
C LEU A 87 16.56 -2.53 -2.78
N GLY A 88 15.90 -1.94 -1.80
CA GLY A 88 16.44 -0.84 -1.00
C GLY A 88 17.44 -1.38 0.02
N ARG A 89 18.68 -0.90 -0.03
CA ARG A 89 19.76 -1.25 0.90
C ARG A 89 20.13 -0.11 1.84
N GLU A 90 19.83 1.13 1.43
CA GLU A 90 20.11 2.34 2.18
C GLU A 90 18.81 3.03 2.62
N PRO A 91 18.75 3.53 3.85
CA PRO A 91 17.56 4.21 4.32
C PRO A 91 17.50 5.65 3.77
N PHE A 92 16.55 5.95 2.91
CA PHE A 92 16.28 7.33 2.51
C PHE A 92 15.48 8.13 3.56
N LEU A 93 14.93 7.46 4.56
CA LEU A 93 14.40 8.06 5.79
C LEU A 93 14.83 7.22 6.99
N PRO A 94 15.18 7.83 8.13
CA PRO A 94 15.57 7.09 9.34
C PRO A 94 14.56 6.04 9.77
N ALA A 95 13.26 6.32 9.53
CA ALA A 95 12.16 5.41 9.84
C ALA A 95 12.21 4.06 9.11
N PHE A 96 12.97 3.96 8.04
CA PHE A 96 13.10 2.70 7.26
C PHE A 96 14.34 1.89 7.62
N LYS A 97 15.21 2.40 8.49
CA LYS A 97 16.48 1.75 8.82
C LYS A 97 16.30 0.29 9.26
N ASP A 98 15.33 0.03 10.12
CA ASP A 98 15.09 -1.31 10.69
C ASP A 98 14.31 -2.24 9.74
N LEU A 99 13.85 -1.71 8.60
CA LEU A 99 13.16 -2.49 7.57
C LEU A 99 14.09 -2.98 6.45
N LEU A 100 15.35 -2.55 6.48
CA LEU A 100 16.32 -2.90 5.44
C LEU A 100 16.91 -4.32 5.64
N PRO A 101 17.22 -5.02 4.57
CA PRO A 101 16.96 -4.69 3.17
C PRO A 101 15.47 -4.78 2.82
N LEU A 102 14.94 -3.78 2.11
CA LEU A 102 13.51 -3.70 1.79
C LEU A 102 13.28 -3.99 0.30
N ALA A 103 12.59 -5.07 -0.02
CA ALA A 103 12.16 -5.37 -1.37
C ALA A 103 10.85 -4.64 -1.67
N MET A 104 10.91 -3.63 -2.51
CA MET A 104 9.74 -2.93 -3.05
C MET A 104 9.34 -3.55 -4.37
N VAL A 105 8.05 -3.82 -4.55
CA VAL A 105 7.51 -4.50 -5.72
C VAL A 105 6.44 -3.67 -6.39
N VAL A 106 6.33 -3.84 -7.70
CA VAL A 106 5.12 -3.51 -8.45
C VAL A 106 4.43 -4.84 -8.72
N VAL A 107 3.23 -4.99 -8.19
CA VAL A 107 2.40 -6.18 -8.38
C VAL A 107 1.35 -5.89 -9.43
N GLU A 108 1.31 -6.71 -10.46
CA GLU A 108 0.19 -6.75 -11.39
C GLU A 108 -0.89 -7.66 -10.81
N LEU A 109 -2.04 -7.07 -10.45
CA LEU A 109 -3.18 -7.80 -9.94
C LEU A 109 -3.78 -8.71 -11.01
N ASP A 110 -4.45 -9.77 -10.60
CA ASP A 110 -5.19 -10.66 -11.50
C ASP A 110 -6.27 -9.90 -12.30
N GLU A 111 -6.76 -8.77 -11.78
CA GLU A 111 -7.69 -7.86 -12.44
C GLU A 111 -7.02 -6.90 -13.44
N GLY A 112 -5.68 -6.81 -13.45
CA GLY A 112 -4.89 -6.02 -14.40
C GLY A 112 -4.16 -4.79 -13.84
N PRO A 113 -4.68 -4.01 -12.91
CA PRO A 113 -3.97 -2.85 -12.36
C PRO A 113 -2.67 -3.23 -11.66
N ARG A 114 -1.74 -2.28 -11.65
CA ARG A 114 -0.42 -2.44 -11.01
C ARG A 114 -0.33 -1.57 -9.78
N LEU A 115 -0.01 -2.19 -8.65
CA LEU A 115 0.13 -1.53 -7.34
C LEU A 115 1.57 -1.64 -6.85
N VAL A 116 2.06 -0.54 -6.30
CA VAL A 116 3.35 -0.52 -5.60
C VAL A 116 3.15 -0.94 -4.15
N GLY A 117 4.06 -1.73 -3.62
CA GLY A 117 4.09 -2.11 -2.22
C GLY A 117 5.44 -2.70 -1.85
N HIS A 118 5.55 -3.31 -0.70
CA HIS A 118 6.75 -4.02 -0.33
C HIS A 118 6.45 -5.46 0.09
N MET A 119 7.47 -6.31 -0.01
CA MET A 119 7.40 -7.72 0.38
C MET A 119 7.60 -7.88 1.88
N VAL A 120 6.89 -8.85 2.43
CA VAL A 120 7.07 -9.32 3.81
C VAL A 120 7.19 -10.84 3.84
N GLY A 121 7.75 -11.38 4.91
CA GLY A 121 7.80 -12.84 5.15
C GLY A 121 8.67 -13.62 4.15
N CYS A 122 9.61 -12.96 3.47
CA CYS A 122 10.55 -13.61 2.57
C CYS A 122 11.91 -12.90 2.62
N THR A 123 12.95 -13.60 2.16
CA THR A 123 14.25 -12.97 1.93
C THR A 123 14.29 -12.30 0.55
N PRO A 124 15.19 -11.32 0.33
CA PRO A 124 15.31 -10.68 -0.97
C PRO A 124 15.57 -11.65 -2.13
N ASP A 125 16.30 -12.74 -1.87
CA ASP A 125 16.66 -13.74 -2.89
C ASP A 125 15.45 -14.55 -3.38
N GLU A 126 14.37 -14.58 -2.61
CA GLU A 126 13.13 -15.24 -2.98
C GLU A 126 12.25 -14.40 -3.91
N VAL A 127 12.53 -13.08 -4.02
CA VAL A 127 11.76 -12.15 -4.85
C VAL A 127 12.25 -12.20 -6.28
N ALA A 128 11.34 -12.47 -7.21
CA ALA A 128 11.64 -12.48 -8.64
C ALA A 128 10.41 -12.08 -9.46
N ILE A 129 10.67 -11.53 -10.64
CA ILE A 129 9.61 -11.25 -11.63
C ILE A 129 8.88 -12.56 -11.95
N GLY A 130 7.55 -12.49 -12.03
CA GLY A 130 6.71 -13.65 -12.31
C GLY A 130 6.29 -14.46 -11.09
N ARG A 131 6.84 -14.19 -9.89
CA ARG A 131 6.39 -14.87 -8.67
C ARG A 131 4.97 -14.45 -8.30
N ARG A 132 4.19 -15.45 -7.89
CA ARG A 132 2.84 -15.21 -7.39
C ARG A 132 2.89 -14.65 -5.97
N VAL A 133 2.07 -13.64 -5.74
CA VAL A 133 1.96 -12.94 -4.45
C VAL A 133 0.50 -12.76 -4.06
N ARG A 134 0.28 -12.60 -2.77
CA ARG A 134 -1.01 -12.18 -2.23
C ARG A 134 -0.83 -11.02 -1.28
N VAL A 135 -1.86 -10.19 -1.18
CA VAL A 135 -1.89 -9.07 -0.25
C VAL A 135 -2.08 -9.60 1.17
N VAL A 136 -1.36 -9.00 2.10
CA VAL A 136 -1.60 -9.09 3.54
C VAL A 136 -1.69 -7.69 4.11
N PHE A 137 -2.36 -7.53 5.23
CA PHE A 137 -2.68 -6.22 5.78
C PHE A 137 -1.95 -6.01 7.10
N LYS A 138 -1.04 -5.03 7.11
CA LYS A 138 -0.20 -4.70 8.27
C LYS A 138 -0.74 -3.46 8.98
N PRO A 139 -1.26 -3.57 10.19
CA PRO A 139 -1.63 -2.41 10.99
C PRO A 139 -0.39 -1.58 11.32
N LEU A 140 -0.43 -0.29 11.05
CA LEU A 140 0.59 0.69 11.47
C LEU A 140 0.10 1.51 12.65
N THR A 141 -1.18 1.88 12.64
CA THR A 141 -1.88 2.56 13.72
C THR A 141 -3.30 1.99 13.82
N GLU A 142 -4.10 2.47 14.76
CA GLU A 142 -5.52 2.06 14.83
C GLU A 142 -6.31 2.43 13.56
N ARG A 143 -5.90 3.51 12.87
CA ARG A 143 -6.57 4.00 11.66
C ARG A 143 -5.93 3.57 10.37
N VAL A 144 -4.63 3.31 10.39
CA VAL A 144 -3.84 3.04 9.19
C VAL A 144 -3.44 1.58 9.12
N VAL A 145 -3.95 0.88 8.13
CA VAL A 145 -3.58 -0.49 7.78
C VAL A 145 -2.98 -0.48 6.39
N LEU A 146 -1.74 -0.94 6.28
CA LEU A 146 -0.99 -0.92 5.04
C LEU A 146 -1.14 -2.25 4.29
N PRO A 147 -1.51 -2.25 3.01
CA PRO A 147 -1.43 -3.46 2.19
C PRO A 147 0.04 -3.72 1.83
N VAL A 148 0.51 -4.92 2.10
CA VAL A 148 1.85 -5.40 1.77
C VAL A 148 1.72 -6.77 1.12
N TRP A 149 2.82 -7.31 0.57
CA TRP A 149 2.76 -8.50 -0.25
C TRP A 149 3.57 -9.65 0.34
N GLU A 150 3.05 -10.84 0.25
CA GLU A 150 3.80 -12.06 0.57
C GLU A 150 3.77 -13.07 -0.59
N LEU A 151 4.78 -13.93 -0.64
CA LEU A 151 4.83 -14.99 -1.66
C LEU A 151 3.73 -16.02 -1.42
N VAL A 152 3.07 -16.43 -2.50
CA VAL A 152 2.25 -17.65 -2.49
C VAL A 152 3.19 -18.85 -2.58
N ARG A 153 3.13 -19.71 -1.58
CA ARG A 153 3.96 -20.95 -1.47
C ARG A 153 3.12 -22.16 -1.80
#